data_eb8dfdd80626dd7a0d0c7fa281fd739d
#
_entry.id   eb8dfdd80626dd7a0d0c7fa281fd739d
#
_cell.length_a   1.000
_cell.length_b   1.000
_cell.length_c   1.000
_cell.angle_alpha   90.00
_cell.angle_beta   90.00
_cell.angle_gamma   90.00
#
_symmetry.space_group_name_H-M   'P 1'
#
loop_
_entity.id
_entity.type
_entity.pdbx_description
1 polymer ?
#
loop_
_entity_poly.entity_id
_entity_poly.type
_entity_poly.pdbx_seq_one_letter_code
_entity_poly.pdbx_strand_id
1 'polypeptide(L)'
;MSKERESIRVLQECAEIQLKKSKDYQNDASRIRQADYYPRGIATITDLIYAKTLRMQSVIEAMEKDPTYKPNFESIEDSAMDLVNYASFVVAYCRGKMDGQKPGRDFLNRPITIDGSKVGGNLNVEG
;
A
#
# COMPACT_ATOMS: atom_id res chain seq x y z
N MET A 1 17.43 17.71 21.45
CA MET A 1 17.76 16.38 20.96
C MET A 1 16.52 15.51 20.93
N SER A 2 16.30 14.87 19.81
CA SER A 2 15.13 14.01 19.66
C SER A 2 15.28 12.72 20.45
N LYS A 3 14.23 12.35 21.17
CA LYS A 3 14.13 11.05 21.81
C LYS A 3 13.19 10.13 21.07
N GLU A 4 12.88 10.51 19.86
CA GLU A 4 11.97 9.76 19.03
C GLU A 4 12.59 8.42 18.67
N ARG A 5 11.77 7.38 18.71
CA ARG A 5 12.21 6.05 18.31
C ARG A 5 12.52 6.01 16.83
N GLU A 6 13.48 5.19 16.46
CA GLU A 6 13.83 5.06 15.05
C GLU A 6 12.65 4.62 14.20
N SER A 7 11.78 3.75 14.73
CA SER A 7 10.62 3.31 13.97
C SER A 7 9.66 4.47 13.62
N ILE A 8 9.59 5.50 14.47
CA ILE A 8 8.79 6.68 14.16
C ILE A 8 9.44 7.48 13.03
N ARG A 9 10.76 7.58 13.04
CA ARG A 9 11.46 8.25 11.94
C ARG A 9 11.24 7.53 10.63
N VAL A 10 11.21 6.20 10.66
CA VAL A 10 10.94 5.40 9.46
C VAL A 10 9.56 5.73 8.90
N LEU A 11 8.55 5.88 9.77
CA LEU A 11 7.22 6.25 9.30
C LEU A 11 7.25 7.61 8.60
N GLN A 12 8.03 8.56 9.13
CA GLN A 12 8.17 9.88 8.51
C GLN A 12 8.86 9.77 7.15
N GLU A 13 9.90 8.94 7.06
CA GLU A 13 10.59 8.70 5.80
C GLU A 13 9.66 8.07 4.77
N CYS A 14 8.85 7.11 5.20
CA CYS A 14 7.88 6.48 4.31
C CYS A 14 6.88 7.49 3.79
N ALA A 15 6.43 8.41 4.64
CA ALA A 15 5.51 9.46 4.21
C ALA A 15 6.17 10.36 3.16
N GLU A 16 7.44 10.70 3.34
CA GLU A 16 8.17 11.51 2.37
C GLU A 16 8.29 10.81 1.03
N ILE A 17 8.55 9.51 1.06
CA ILE A 17 8.62 8.72 -0.17
C ILE A 17 7.27 8.74 -0.89
N GLN A 18 6.16 8.59 -0.15
CA GLN A 18 4.83 8.69 -0.74
C GLN A 18 4.64 10.02 -1.45
N LEU A 19 5.03 11.11 -0.79
CA LEU A 19 4.86 12.44 -1.37
C LEU A 19 5.64 12.60 -2.66
N LYS A 20 6.86 12.07 -2.71
CA LYS A 20 7.66 12.13 -3.93
C LYS A 20 7.05 11.30 -5.05
N LYS A 21 6.64 10.07 -4.74
CA LYS A 21 6.09 9.18 -5.76
C LYS A 21 4.74 9.67 -6.25
N SER A 22 3.96 10.34 -5.42
CA SER A 22 2.65 10.83 -5.83
C SER A 22 2.74 11.83 -6.98
N LYS A 23 3.86 12.54 -7.08
CA LYS A 23 4.05 13.47 -8.19
C LYS A 23 4.16 12.75 -9.53
N ASP A 24 4.65 11.53 -9.53
CA ASP A 24 4.74 10.73 -10.75
C ASP A 24 3.42 10.02 -11.06
N TYR A 25 2.79 9.44 -10.03
CA TYR A 25 1.57 8.66 -10.21
C TYR A 25 0.36 9.53 -10.48
N GLN A 26 0.37 10.77 -10.02
CA GLN A 26 -0.78 11.66 -10.10
C GLN A 26 -0.36 13.01 -10.67
N ASN A 27 0.39 12.99 -11.76
CA ASN A 27 0.84 14.24 -12.34
C ASN A 27 -0.32 14.97 -13.01
N ASP A 28 -0.21 16.29 -13.10
CA ASP A 28 -1.29 17.15 -13.58
C ASP A 28 -1.63 16.92 -15.07
N ALA A 29 -0.72 16.32 -15.82
CA ALA A 29 -0.94 16.07 -17.23
C ALA A 29 -1.78 14.80 -17.47
N SER A 30 -2.12 14.06 -16.44
CA SER A 30 -2.82 12.78 -16.55
C SER A 30 -4.12 12.78 -15.78
N ARG A 31 -5.09 12.01 -16.27
CA ARG A 31 -6.34 11.77 -15.54
C ARG A 31 -6.22 10.60 -14.56
N ILE A 32 -5.10 9.90 -14.60
CA ILE A 32 -4.92 8.72 -13.75
C ILE A 32 -4.75 9.18 -12.31
N ARG A 33 -5.50 8.53 -11.43
CA ARG A 33 -5.47 8.81 -9.99
C ARG A 33 -4.92 7.59 -9.26
N GLN A 34 -4.62 7.76 -7.98
CA GLN A 34 -4.02 6.69 -7.20
C GLN A 34 -4.86 5.42 -7.21
N ALA A 35 -6.17 5.55 -7.04
CA ALA A 35 -7.04 4.37 -6.97
C ALA A 35 -7.08 3.60 -8.29
N ASP A 36 -6.73 4.24 -9.40
CA ASP A 36 -6.72 3.55 -10.70
C ASP A 36 -5.66 2.46 -10.76
N TYR A 37 -4.61 2.56 -9.93
CA TYR A 37 -3.59 1.53 -9.88
C TYR A 37 -4.05 0.28 -9.14
N TYR A 38 -5.22 0.33 -8.51
CA TYR A 38 -5.74 -0.76 -7.70
C TYR A 38 -7.13 -1.17 -8.20
N PRO A 39 -7.19 -1.83 -9.36
CA PRO A 39 -8.49 -2.12 -10.00
C PRO A 39 -9.40 -3.02 -9.16
N ARG A 40 -8.83 -3.82 -8.26
CA ARG A 40 -9.62 -4.63 -7.33
C ARG A 40 -9.54 -4.11 -5.91
N GLY A 41 -9.27 -2.80 -5.75
CA GLY A 41 -9.23 -2.17 -4.45
C GLY A 41 -8.22 -2.80 -3.52
N ILE A 42 -8.66 -3.12 -2.30
CA ILE A 42 -7.72 -3.67 -1.30
C ILE A 42 -7.18 -5.03 -1.71
N ALA A 43 -7.87 -5.78 -2.56
CA ALA A 43 -7.33 -7.06 -3.02
C ALA A 43 -6.06 -6.84 -3.85
N THR A 44 -6.05 -5.84 -4.72
CA THR A 44 -4.85 -5.51 -5.48
C THR A 44 -3.72 -5.07 -4.56
N ILE A 45 -4.04 -4.22 -3.57
CA ILE A 45 -3.01 -3.72 -2.66
C ILE A 45 -2.43 -4.87 -1.82
N THR A 46 -3.28 -5.78 -1.34
CA THR A 46 -2.78 -6.90 -0.54
C THR A 46 -1.97 -7.88 -1.38
N ASP A 47 -2.25 -8.00 -2.68
CA ASP A 47 -1.40 -8.78 -3.57
C ASP A 47 0.01 -8.20 -3.64
N LEU A 48 0.12 -6.87 -3.66
CA LEU A 48 1.42 -6.21 -3.64
C LEU A 48 2.14 -6.42 -2.31
N ILE A 49 1.40 -6.37 -1.21
CA ILE A 49 1.96 -6.66 0.12
C ILE A 49 2.50 -8.08 0.16
N TYR A 50 1.75 -9.02 -0.38
CA TYR A 50 2.16 -10.42 -0.42
C TYR A 50 3.46 -10.58 -1.21
N ALA A 51 3.54 -9.96 -2.38
CA ALA A 51 4.74 -10.02 -3.21
C ALA A 51 5.96 -9.48 -2.48
N LYS A 52 5.81 -8.36 -1.77
CA LYS A 52 6.92 -7.77 -1.00
C LYS A 52 7.32 -8.68 0.16
N THR A 53 6.36 -9.32 0.80
CA THR A 53 6.64 -10.26 1.89
C THR A 53 7.48 -11.43 1.36
N LEU A 54 7.10 -11.99 0.22
CA LEU A 54 7.88 -13.06 -0.40
C LEU A 54 9.27 -12.59 -0.78
N ARG A 55 9.39 -11.36 -1.26
CA ARG A 55 10.69 -10.77 -1.58
C ARG A 55 11.60 -10.75 -0.36
N MET A 56 11.06 -10.30 0.79
CA MET A 56 11.84 -10.27 2.01
C MET A 56 12.24 -11.68 2.45
N GLN A 57 11.32 -12.63 2.38
CA GLN A 57 11.61 -14.00 2.74
C GLN A 57 12.71 -14.61 1.86
N SER A 58 12.66 -14.32 0.57
CA SER A 58 13.68 -14.81 -0.36
C SER A 58 15.07 -14.28 0.00
N VAL A 59 15.15 -13.00 0.36
CA VAL A 59 16.44 -12.42 0.76
C VAL A 59 16.90 -13.01 2.07
N ILE A 60 15.99 -13.20 3.03
CA ILE A 60 16.33 -13.80 4.33
C ILE A 60 16.90 -15.21 4.13
N GLU A 61 16.25 -16.01 3.29
CA GLU A 61 16.74 -17.38 3.01
C GLU A 61 18.13 -17.36 2.39
N ALA A 62 18.37 -16.42 1.46
CA ALA A 62 19.70 -16.30 0.88
C ALA A 62 20.74 -15.91 1.93
N MET A 63 20.36 -15.01 2.85
CA MET A 63 21.27 -14.59 3.92
C MET A 63 21.52 -15.69 4.94
N GLU A 64 20.56 -16.60 5.13
CA GLU A 64 20.79 -17.74 6.00
C GLU A 64 21.87 -18.67 5.48
N LYS A 65 21.92 -18.81 4.14
CA LYS A 65 22.97 -19.61 3.53
C LYS A 65 24.29 -18.87 3.44
N ASP A 66 24.24 -17.59 3.17
CA ASP A 66 25.44 -16.76 3.00
C ASP A 66 25.18 -15.41 3.67
N PRO A 67 25.69 -15.22 4.90
CA PRO A 67 25.46 -13.97 5.61
C PRO A 67 26.02 -12.74 4.91
N THR A 68 26.88 -12.91 3.92
CA THR A 68 27.40 -11.79 3.14
C THR A 68 26.57 -11.46 1.91
N TYR A 69 25.53 -12.24 1.65
CA TYR A 69 24.67 -12.02 0.50
C TYR A 69 24.05 -10.63 0.55
N LYS A 70 24.05 -9.96 -0.58
CA LYS A 70 23.40 -8.67 -0.74
C LYS A 70 22.54 -8.69 -1.99
N PRO A 71 21.27 -8.31 -1.89
CA PRO A 71 20.43 -8.27 -3.08
C PRO A 71 20.93 -7.21 -4.07
N ASN A 72 20.72 -7.47 -5.36
CA ASN A 72 21.19 -6.58 -6.40
C ASN A 72 20.38 -5.29 -6.48
N PHE A 73 19.10 -5.34 -6.14
CA PHE A 73 18.23 -4.20 -6.33
C PHE A 73 17.57 -3.72 -5.04
N GLU A 74 16.70 -4.53 -4.49
CA GLU A 74 15.85 -4.11 -3.39
C GLU A 74 16.23 -4.84 -2.11
N SER A 75 16.59 -4.10 -1.10
CA SER A 75 16.95 -4.64 0.21
C SER A 75 15.71 -5.02 1.00
N ILE A 76 15.91 -5.74 2.12
CA ILE A 76 14.82 -6.03 3.07
C ILE A 76 14.24 -4.71 3.57
N GLU A 77 15.09 -3.75 3.85
CA GLU A 77 14.64 -2.45 4.35
C GLU A 77 13.75 -1.75 3.33
N ASP A 78 14.16 -1.75 2.06
CA ASP A 78 13.36 -1.12 1.00
C ASP A 78 12.00 -1.78 0.87
N SER A 79 11.97 -3.11 0.89
CA SER A 79 10.71 -3.86 0.80
C SER A 79 9.81 -3.58 1.98
N ALA A 80 10.38 -3.50 3.18
CA ALA A 80 9.62 -3.20 4.39
C ALA A 80 9.02 -1.79 4.35
N MET A 81 9.76 -0.82 3.84
CA MET A 81 9.24 0.54 3.71
C MET A 81 8.09 0.60 2.70
N ASP A 82 8.19 -0.17 1.61
CA ASP A 82 7.07 -0.29 0.69
C ASP A 82 5.85 -0.89 1.37
N LEU A 83 6.05 -1.88 2.24
CA LEU A 83 4.94 -2.49 2.98
C LEU A 83 4.25 -1.48 3.90
N VAL A 84 5.02 -0.63 4.56
CA VAL A 84 4.43 0.43 5.39
C VAL A 84 3.50 1.29 4.55
N ASN A 85 3.96 1.69 3.37
CA ASN A 85 3.18 2.56 2.51
C ASN A 85 1.95 1.83 1.94
N TYR A 86 2.10 0.58 1.51
CA TYR A 86 0.95 -0.18 1.03
C TYR A 86 -0.08 -0.39 2.13
N ALA A 87 0.36 -0.63 3.37
CA ALA A 87 -0.57 -0.78 4.48
C ALA A 87 -1.37 0.51 4.71
N SER A 88 -0.71 1.66 4.57
CA SER A 88 -1.41 2.94 4.69
C SER A 88 -2.44 3.11 3.58
N PHE A 89 -2.15 2.60 2.38
CA PHE A 89 -3.10 2.65 1.27
C PHE A 89 -4.32 1.79 1.53
N VAL A 90 -4.13 0.62 2.16
CA VAL A 90 -5.28 -0.21 2.56
C VAL A 90 -6.18 0.57 3.49
N VAL A 91 -5.61 1.24 4.49
CA VAL A 91 -6.41 2.01 5.44
C VAL A 91 -7.14 3.15 4.74
N ALA A 92 -6.45 3.88 3.87
CA ALA A 92 -7.08 4.98 3.13
C ALA A 92 -8.23 4.47 2.27
N TYR A 93 -8.04 3.33 1.61
CA TYR A 93 -9.09 2.74 0.77
C TYR A 93 -10.28 2.30 1.63
N CYS A 94 -10.02 1.69 2.77
CA CYS A 94 -11.10 1.29 3.69
C CYS A 94 -11.91 2.48 4.19
N ARG A 95 -11.27 3.63 4.29
CA ARG A 95 -11.96 4.87 4.70
C ARG A 95 -12.69 5.55 3.55
N GLY A 96 -12.58 5.00 2.34
CA GLY A 96 -13.20 5.58 1.16
C GLY A 96 -12.57 6.89 0.72
N LYS A 97 -11.31 7.12 1.09
CA LYS A 97 -10.68 8.43 0.88
C LYS A 97 -9.40 8.39 0.04
N MET A 98 -9.16 7.27 -0.63
CA MET A 98 -8.03 7.25 -1.55
C MET A 98 -8.34 8.11 -2.75
N ASP A 99 -7.38 8.89 -3.21
CA ASP A 99 -7.58 9.77 -4.36
C ASP A 99 -8.02 8.96 -5.58
N GLY A 100 -9.10 9.39 -6.20
CA GLY A 100 -9.68 8.72 -7.36
C GLY A 100 -10.58 7.55 -7.04
N GLN A 101 -10.80 7.27 -5.77
CA GLN A 101 -11.68 6.18 -5.37
C GLN A 101 -13.13 6.52 -5.74
N LYS A 102 -13.77 5.59 -6.43
CA LYS A 102 -15.12 5.82 -6.95
C LYS A 102 -16.17 5.59 -5.87
N PRO A 103 -17.15 6.48 -5.75
CA PRO A 103 -18.26 6.25 -4.83
C PRO A 103 -19.14 5.11 -5.30
N GLY A 104 -19.91 4.54 -4.39
CA GLY A 104 -20.83 3.46 -4.74
C GLY A 104 -20.13 2.14 -5.04
N ARG A 105 -18.95 1.96 -4.56
CA ARG A 105 -18.18 0.73 -4.75
C ARG A 105 -17.79 0.13 -3.41
N ASP A 106 -17.68 -1.20 -3.37
CA ASP A 106 -17.19 -1.87 -2.17
C ASP A 106 -15.65 -1.83 -2.14
N PHE A 107 -15.06 -2.46 -1.13
CA PHE A 107 -13.61 -2.40 -0.96
C PHE A 107 -12.85 -3.27 -1.98
N LEU A 108 -13.56 -4.05 -2.78
CA LEU A 108 -12.98 -4.74 -3.94
C LEU A 108 -13.26 -3.99 -5.24
N ASN A 109 -13.72 -2.75 -5.12
CA ASN A 109 -14.02 -1.88 -6.25
C ASN A 109 -15.14 -2.43 -7.13
N ARG A 110 -16.09 -3.14 -6.52
CA ARG A 110 -17.26 -3.66 -7.24
C ARG A 110 -18.45 -2.74 -6.99
N PRO A 111 -19.34 -2.58 -7.97
CA PRO A 111 -20.53 -1.78 -7.75
C PRO A 111 -21.38 -2.33 -6.60
N ILE A 112 -21.87 -1.43 -5.77
CA ILE A 112 -22.78 -1.79 -4.69
C ILE A 112 -24.19 -1.64 -5.23
N THR A 113 -24.99 -2.72 -5.12
CA THR A 113 -26.36 -2.66 -5.60
C THR A 113 -27.20 -1.88 -4.61
N ILE A 114 -28.23 -1.20 -5.16
CA ILE A 114 -29.08 -0.34 -4.36
C ILE A 114 -30.29 -1.08 -3.81
N ASP A 115 -30.56 -2.27 -4.30
CA ASP A 115 -31.77 -3.02 -3.96
C ASP A 115 -31.72 -3.70 -2.61
N GLY A 116 -30.74 -3.36 -1.80
CA GLY A 116 -30.64 -3.90 -0.47
C GLY A 116 -29.57 -4.95 -0.26
N SER A 117 -28.97 -5.43 -1.32
CA SER A 117 -27.86 -6.36 -1.09
C SER A 117 -26.64 -5.54 -0.65
N LYS A 118 -26.21 -5.75 0.54
CA LYS A 118 -25.19 -4.93 1.21
C LYS A 118 -23.79 -5.44 0.95
N VAL A 119 -23.47 -5.67 -0.27
CA VAL A 119 -22.22 -6.33 -0.61
C VAL A 119 -21.05 -5.47 -0.19
N GLY A 120 -20.34 -5.90 0.83
CA GLY A 120 -19.05 -5.34 1.23
C GLY A 120 -19.05 -3.89 1.64
N GLY A 121 -20.14 -3.18 1.45
CA GLY A 121 -20.15 -1.75 1.68
C GLY A 121 -20.02 -1.36 3.12
N ASN A 122 -20.30 -2.26 4.02
CA ASN A 122 -20.31 -1.93 5.44
C ASN A 122 -18.96 -2.08 6.12
N LEU A 123 -17.99 -2.60 5.42
CA LEU A 123 -16.70 -2.85 6.03
C LEU A 123 -16.10 -1.58 6.62
N ASN A 124 -16.23 -0.49 5.91
CA ASN A 124 -15.63 0.78 6.34
C ASN A 124 -16.41 1.44 7.46
N VAL A 125 -17.66 1.08 7.63
CA VAL A 125 -18.49 1.66 8.66
C VAL A 125 -18.04 1.19 10.03
N GLU A 126 -17.54 0.01 10.10
CA GLU A 126 -17.07 -0.59 11.35
C GLU A 126 -15.78 0.02 11.86
N GLY A 127 -15.03 0.60 10.97
CA GLY A 127 -13.72 1.12 11.27
C GLY A 127 -13.68 2.31 12.18
#